data_fe54b89fa4991f1ea1088642556d225f
#
_entry.id   fe54b89fa4991f1ea1088642556d225f
#
_cell.length_a   1.000
_cell.length_b   1.000
_cell.length_c   1.000
_cell.angle_alpha   90.00
_cell.angle_beta   90.00
_cell.angle_gamma   90.00
#
_symmetry.space_group_name_H-M   'P 1'
#
loop_
_entity.id
_entity.type
_entity.pdbx_description
1 polymer ?
#
loop_
_entity_poly.entity_id
_entity_poly.type
_entity_poly.pdbx_seq_one_letter_code
_entity_poly.pdbx_strand_id
1 'polypeptide(L)'
;MLVVKKFGGTSVGSPDRIKHVANLISRAVKSGDRVAVVVSAMGDSTDHLVCLADKITKNPSPREMDVLLSTGEQVSIAIMVMALNEIGIDAVSFTGWQANIKTTCLHEKARILSIDPELLEQALEEGKVPVIAGFQGVADDNSITTLGRGGSDTTAVAIAAAIKADLCEIYTDVKGVYTTDPRVVEDARQIMTVTYDEMMELALLGAKVLHPRSVELAKHYGVVLRVLSSFDDCPGTDVREVVEMENRNVVTGIAFDEDVAKVGIIKVPDRPGIAYKIFGTLSEENINVDVIVQSISPDTNFTEMAFTLSLKDLPRALSILKVVSEEIGAQGIIYDDKVAKVSVVGAGMGDRPGVAATMFKALSDVGINLQMVSTSEIKVSCIIAREDVKKAVRSIHKAFSLEKEGYSCG
;
A
#
# COMPACT_ATOMS: atom_id res chain seq x y z
N MET A 1 7.19 26.76 -4.29
CA MET A 1 6.98 25.72 -3.24
C MET A 1 8.18 24.77 -3.21
N LEU A 2 8.40 24.05 -2.10
CA LEU A 2 9.35 22.93 -2.06
C LEU A 2 8.56 21.63 -2.26
N VAL A 3 8.83 20.92 -3.35
CA VAL A 3 8.05 19.75 -3.75
C VAL A 3 8.96 18.53 -3.94
N VAL A 4 8.59 17.42 -3.32
CA VAL A 4 9.20 16.12 -3.62
C VAL A 4 8.35 15.40 -4.67
N LYS A 5 8.97 14.99 -5.79
CA LYS A 5 8.29 14.26 -6.87
C LYS A 5 8.84 12.84 -6.95
N LYS A 6 7.98 11.84 -6.75
CA LYS A 6 8.37 10.44 -6.89
C LYS A 6 7.84 9.86 -8.20
N PHE A 7 8.68 9.18 -8.96
CA PHE A 7 8.30 8.48 -10.18
C PHE A 7 8.52 6.97 -10.04
N GLY A 8 7.43 6.20 -10.27
CA GLY A 8 7.45 4.75 -10.22
C GLY A 8 8.19 4.12 -11.41
N GLY A 9 8.49 2.82 -11.33
CA GLY A 9 9.22 2.09 -12.38
C GLY A 9 8.57 2.18 -13.75
N THR A 10 7.23 2.11 -13.81
CA THR A 10 6.48 2.30 -15.07
C THR A 10 6.65 3.69 -15.65
N SER A 11 6.78 4.72 -14.80
CA SER A 11 6.97 6.12 -15.23
C SER A 11 8.35 6.38 -15.85
N VAL A 12 9.37 5.61 -15.45
CA VAL A 12 10.76 5.72 -15.93
C VAL A 12 11.20 4.50 -16.74
N GLY A 13 10.29 3.66 -17.20
CA GLY A 13 10.54 2.34 -17.80
C GLY A 13 11.19 2.35 -19.19
N SER A 14 11.39 3.51 -19.81
CA SER A 14 12.09 3.62 -21.09
C SER A 14 12.74 4.99 -21.25
N PRO A 15 13.72 5.15 -22.18
CA PRO A 15 14.32 6.45 -22.45
C PRO A 15 13.31 7.56 -22.79
N ASP A 16 12.26 7.25 -23.54
CA ASP A 16 11.22 8.23 -23.89
C ASP A 16 10.39 8.64 -22.67
N ARG A 17 10.09 7.70 -21.78
CA ARG A 17 9.41 8.00 -20.51
C ARG A 17 10.28 8.85 -19.61
N ILE A 18 11.58 8.58 -19.52
CA ILE A 18 12.53 9.41 -18.76
C ILE A 18 12.57 10.83 -19.30
N LYS A 19 12.63 11.02 -20.63
CA LYS A 19 12.56 12.35 -21.24
C LYS A 19 11.23 13.05 -20.93
N HIS A 20 10.12 12.31 -20.94
CA HIS A 20 8.81 12.85 -20.56
C HIS A 20 8.81 13.31 -19.10
N VAL A 21 9.30 12.49 -18.16
CA VAL A 21 9.44 12.84 -16.75
C VAL A 21 10.37 14.04 -16.54
N ALA A 22 11.51 14.09 -17.24
CA ALA A 22 12.40 15.23 -17.19
C ALA A 22 11.70 16.54 -17.61
N ASN A 23 10.82 16.49 -18.61
CA ASN A 23 10.00 17.64 -19.01
C ASN A 23 8.95 18.02 -17.95
N LEU A 24 8.36 17.05 -17.24
CA LEU A 24 7.44 17.32 -16.10
C LEU A 24 8.19 18.06 -14.97
N ILE A 25 9.38 17.58 -14.62
CA ILE A 25 10.25 18.21 -13.62
C ILE A 25 10.63 19.63 -14.07
N SER A 26 11.08 19.79 -15.32
CA SER A 26 11.48 21.09 -15.90
C SER A 26 10.35 22.12 -15.82
N ARG A 27 9.10 21.72 -16.06
CA ARG A 27 7.92 22.62 -15.95
C ARG A 27 7.78 23.15 -14.52
N ALA A 28 7.89 22.30 -13.50
CA ALA A 28 7.79 22.71 -12.11
C ALA A 28 8.93 23.66 -11.72
N VAL A 29 10.17 23.33 -12.07
CA VAL A 29 11.35 24.18 -11.82
C VAL A 29 11.18 25.56 -12.49
N LYS A 30 10.76 25.60 -13.77
CA LYS A 30 10.49 26.86 -14.51
C LYS A 30 9.32 27.66 -13.94
N SER A 31 8.39 27.03 -13.23
CA SER A 31 7.31 27.70 -12.51
C SER A 31 7.77 28.29 -11.17
N GLY A 32 9.02 28.11 -10.79
CA GLY A 32 9.63 28.66 -9.57
C GLY A 32 9.60 27.70 -8.37
N ASP A 33 9.25 26.42 -8.58
CA ASP A 33 9.31 25.43 -7.52
C ASP A 33 10.74 24.92 -7.29
N ARG A 34 11.11 24.69 -6.03
CA ARG A 34 12.27 23.88 -5.68
C ARG A 34 11.84 22.41 -5.67
N VAL A 35 12.53 21.58 -6.44
CA VAL A 35 12.10 20.20 -6.67
C VAL A 35 13.18 19.22 -6.26
N ALA A 36 12.85 18.26 -5.40
CA ALA A 36 13.63 17.05 -5.17
C ALA A 36 12.89 15.86 -5.83
N VAL A 37 13.65 14.93 -6.42
CA VAL A 37 13.09 13.83 -7.19
C VAL A 37 13.50 12.50 -6.60
N VAL A 38 12.55 11.57 -6.42
CA VAL A 38 12.82 10.18 -6.05
C VAL A 38 12.40 9.27 -7.20
N VAL A 39 13.27 8.38 -7.65
CA VAL A 39 12.96 7.45 -8.73
C VAL A 39 13.09 5.99 -8.27
N SER A 40 12.23 5.14 -8.83
CA SER A 40 12.34 3.68 -8.75
C SER A 40 13.26 3.15 -9.86
N ALA A 41 13.62 1.88 -9.77
CA ALA A 41 14.27 1.16 -10.87
C ALA A 41 13.42 1.20 -12.15
N MET A 42 14.05 1.18 -13.32
CA MET A 42 13.39 1.28 -14.62
C MET A 42 12.56 0.03 -14.94
N GLY A 43 11.26 0.18 -15.16
CA GLY A 43 10.38 -0.92 -15.61
C GLY A 43 10.53 -2.18 -14.76
N ASP A 44 10.87 -3.29 -15.41
CA ASP A 44 11.03 -4.61 -14.81
C ASP A 44 12.47 -4.92 -14.34
N SER A 45 13.32 -3.89 -14.19
CA SER A 45 14.75 -4.09 -13.83
C SER A 45 14.92 -4.86 -12.53
N THR A 46 14.11 -4.58 -11.51
CA THR A 46 14.14 -5.29 -10.22
C THR A 46 13.84 -6.77 -10.41
N ASP A 47 12.81 -7.13 -11.19
CA ASP A 47 12.43 -8.51 -11.46
C ASP A 47 13.53 -9.25 -12.26
N HIS A 48 14.19 -8.56 -13.20
CA HIS A 48 15.35 -9.10 -13.92
C HIS A 48 16.52 -9.41 -12.98
N LEU A 49 16.82 -8.54 -12.02
CA LEU A 49 17.88 -8.75 -11.02
C LEU A 49 17.56 -9.93 -10.10
N VAL A 50 16.31 -10.04 -9.63
CA VAL A 50 15.83 -11.21 -8.86
C VAL A 50 15.98 -12.49 -9.68
N CYS A 51 15.51 -12.49 -10.93
CA CYS A 51 15.64 -13.65 -11.82
C CYS A 51 17.10 -14.04 -12.08
N LEU A 52 18.01 -13.07 -12.12
CA LEU A 52 19.45 -13.32 -12.26
C LEU A 52 20.01 -14.03 -11.03
N ALA A 53 19.66 -13.57 -9.82
CA ALA A 53 20.07 -14.20 -8.57
C ALA A 53 19.55 -15.65 -8.47
N ASP A 54 18.27 -15.88 -8.81
CA ASP A 54 17.62 -17.20 -8.77
C ASP A 54 18.26 -18.22 -9.70
N LYS A 55 18.91 -17.79 -10.79
CA LYS A 55 19.67 -18.65 -11.69
C LYS A 55 21.02 -19.08 -11.12
N ILE A 56 21.54 -18.33 -10.15
CA ILE A 56 22.83 -18.62 -9.49
C ILE A 56 22.60 -19.48 -8.24
N THR A 57 21.60 -19.14 -7.42
CA THR A 57 21.33 -19.85 -6.16
C THR A 57 19.84 -19.78 -5.82
N LYS A 58 19.35 -20.85 -5.17
CA LYS A 58 17.97 -20.88 -4.65
C LYS A 58 17.82 -20.21 -3.27
N ASN A 59 18.93 -19.97 -2.61
CA ASN A 59 18.96 -19.33 -1.29
C ASN A 59 19.99 -18.19 -1.30
N PRO A 60 19.70 -17.07 -1.96
CA PRO A 60 20.59 -15.91 -1.97
C PRO A 60 20.70 -15.31 -0.55
N SER A 61 21.86 -14.81 -0.20
CA SER A 61 22.02 -14.05 1.03
C SER A 61 21.20 -12.74 0.95
N PRO A 62 20.35 -12.44 1.94
CA PRO A 62 19.56 -11.21 1.95
C PRO A 62 20.43 -9.94 1.80
N ARG A 63 21.63 -9.92 2.41
CA ARG A 63 22.58 -8.81 2.28
C ARG A 63 23.02 -8.61 0.82
N GLU A 64 23.36 -9.69 0.12
CA GLU A 64 23.81 -9.59 -1.28
C GLU A 64 22.66 -9.30 -2.24
N MET A 65 21.43 -9.71 -1.88
CA MET A 65 20.23 -9.29 -2.60
C MET A 65 20.01 -7.78 -2.50
N ASP A 66 20.18 -7.18 -1.32
CA ASP A 66 20.09 -5.73 -1.15
C ASP A 66 21.13 -4.98 -2.01
N VAL A 67 22.38 -5.45 -2.03
CA VAL A 67 23.42 -4.88 -2.89
C VAL A 67 23.02 -4.98 -4.36
N LEU A 68 22.57 -6.15 -4.81
CA LEU A 68 22.16 -6.37 -6.20
C LEU A 68 20.98 -5.49 -6.58
N LEU A 69 19.91 -5.51 -5.80
CA LEU A 69 18.66 -4.81 -6.12
C LEU A 69 18.85 -3.28 -6.10
N SER A 70 19.69 -2.75 -5.20
CA SER A 70 19.98 -1.31 -5.12
C SER A 70 20.59 -0.72 -6.41
N THR A 71 21.18 -1.54 -7.27
CA THR A 71 21.76 -1.10 -8.54
C THR A 71 20.70 -0.59 -9.53
N GLY A 72 19.48 -1.07 -9.44
CA GLY A 72 18.40 -0.67 -10.33
C GLY A 72 18.09 0.83 -10.26
N GLU A 73 17.94 1.36 -9.06
CA GLU A 73 17.71 2.78 -8.84
C GLU A 73 18.93 3.64 -9.14
N GLN A 74 20.14 3.08 -8.96
CA GLN A 74 21.38 3.80 -9.31
C GLN A 74 21.47 4.08 -10.81
N VAL A 75 21.05 3.13 -11.65
CA VAL A 75 20.91 3.36 -13.09
C VAL A 75 19.87 4.46 -13.36
N SER A 76 18.72 4.40 -12.71
CA SER A 76 17.63 5.36 -12.93
C SER A 76 18.03 6.79 -12.59
N ILE A 77 18.68 7.03 -11.43
CA ILE A 77 19.10 8.39 -11.03
C ILE A 77 20.12 8.98 -12.00
N ALA A 78 21.09 8.17 -12.45
CA ALA A 78 22.12 8.63 -13.36
C ALA A 78 21.52 9.06 -14.72
N ILE A 79 20.65 8.23 -15.30
CA ILE A 79 20.01 8.53 -16.58
C ILE A 79 19.05 9.72 -16.45
N MET A 80 18.31 9.84 -15.33
CA MET A 80 17.43 10.97 -15.08
C MET A 80 18.20 12.29 -15.00
N VAL A 81 19.33 12.33 -14.29
CA VAL A 81 20.21 13.51 -14.23
C VAL A 81 20.74 13.88 -15.61
N MET A 82 21.18 12.90 -16.42
CA MET A 82 21.60 13.16 -17.79
C MET A 82 20.49 13.79 -18.63
N ALA A 83 19.24 13.29 -18.49
CA ALA A 83 18.08 13.80 -19.20
C ALA A 83 17.69 15.22 -18.77
N LEU A 84 17.84 15.55 -17.48
CA LEU A 84 17.58 16.89 -16.95
C LEU A 84 18.63 17.89 -17.44
N ASN A 85 19.91 17.52 -17.37
CA ASN A 85 21.00 18.36 -17.83
C ASN A 85 20.94 18.65 -19.35
N GLU A 86 20.51 17.67 -20.16
CA GLU A 86 20.30 17.84 -21.61
C GLU A 86 19.28 18.93 -21.94
N ILE A 87 18.27 19.12 -21.09
CA ILE A 87 17.22 20.16 -21.26
C ILE A 87 17.49 21.44 -20.45
N GLY A 88 18.72 21.60 -19.94
CA GLY A 88 19.19 22.80 -19.24
C GLY A 88 18.70 22.92 -17.79
N ILE A 89 18.35 21.83 -17.13
CA ILE A 89 18.02 21.77 -15.70
C ILE A 89 19.22 21.18 -14.96
N ASP A 90 19.89 21.99 -14.14
CA ASP A 90 21.02 21.54 -13.33
C ASP A 90 20.51 20.53 -12.27
N ALA A 91 21.09 19.32 -12.26
CA ALA A 91 20.64 18.22 -11.42
C ALA A 91 21.83 17.39 -10.93
N VAL A 92 21.67 16.77 -9.77
CA VAL A 92 22.69 15.91 -9.16
C VAL A 92 22.05 14.66 -8.57
N SER A 93 22.69 13.50 -8.76
CA SER A 93 22.19 12.21 -8.28
C SER A 93 22.74 11.88 -6.89
N PHE A 94 21.86 11.26 -6.08
CA PHE A 94 22.18 10.73 -4.76
C PHE A 94 21.70 9.29 -4.63
N THR A 95 22.60 8.39 -4.28
CA THR A 95 22.23 7.07 -3.79
C THR A 95 21.64 7.18 -2.38
N GLY A 96 21.00 6.12 -1.87
CA GLY A 96 20.43 6.15 -0.52
C GLY A 96 21.44 6.47 0.58
N TRP A 97 22.67 5.96 0.46
CA TRP A 97 23.73 6.27 1.44
C TRP A 97 24.31 7.69 1.27
N GLN A 98 24.42 8.22 0.04
CA GLN A 98 24.83 9.61 -0.19
C GLN A 98 23.79 10.61 0.32
N ALA A 99 22.52 10.25 0.26
CA ALA A 99 21.42 11.01 0.85
C ALA A 99 21.26 10.77 2.36
N ASN A 100 22.21 10.08 3.01
CA ASN A 100 22.21 9.76 4.44
C ASN A 100 20.91 9.11 4.94
N ILE A 101 20.28 8.24 4.14
CA ILE A 101 19.08 7.48 4.55
C ILE A 101 19.53 6.33 5.46
N LYS A 102 19.49 6.58 6.77
CA LYS A 102 19.83 5.57 7.79
C LYS A 102 18.70 4.60 8.01
N THR A 103 19.03 3.31 8.09
CA THR A 103 18.04 2.23 8.23
C THR A 103 18.43 1.22 9.29
N THR A 104 17.45 0.38 9.68
CA THR A 104 17.74 -0.84 10.45
C THR A 104 18.58 -1.83 9.63
N CYS A 105 19.29 -2.76 10.28
CA CYS A 105 20.09 -3.81 9.66
C CYS A 105 19.24 -5.00 9.13
N LEU A 106 17.92 -4.86 9.04
CA LEU A 106 17.03 -5.91 8.53
C LEU A 106 16.99 -5.87 7.00
N HIS A 107 17.79 -6.70 6.35
CA HIS A 107 17.85 -6.79 4.90
C HIS A 107 16.48 -7.12 4.26
N GLU A 108 16.25 -6.66 3.01
CA GLU A 108 15.02 -6.81 2.21
C GLU A 108 13.75 -6.12 2.79
N LYS A 109 13.76 -5.75 4.08
CA LYS A 109 12.63 -5.14 4.80
C LYS A 109 13.09 -4.06 5.78
N ALA A 110 14.17 -3.35 5.48
CA ALA A 110 14.72 -2.33 6.35
C ALA A 110 13.71 -1.20 6.63
N ARG A 111 13.87 -0.57 7.78
CA ARG A 111 13.07 0.60 8.18
C ARG A 111 13.97 1.82 8.23
N ILE A 112 13.49 2.94 7.69
CA ILE A 112 14.18 4.23 7.80
C ILE A 112 14.15 4.66 9.27
N LEU A 113 15.30 4.96 9.82
CA LEU A 113 15.50 5.45 11.19
C LEU A 113 15.60 6.97 11.22
N SER A 114 16.40 7.52 10.30
CA SER A 114 16.61 8.95 10.15
C SER A 114 17.15 9.28 8.75
N ILE A 115 17.01 10.54 8.37
CA ILE A 115 17.62 11.11 7.18
C ILE A 115 18.30 12.41 7.60
N ASP A 116 19.56 12.59 7.21
CA ASP A 116 20.25 13.85 7.33
C ASP A 116 20.10 14.61 6.01
N PRO A 117 19.33 15.72 5.97
CA PRO A 117 19.00 16.40 4.74
C PRO A 117 20.09 17.36 4.22
N GLU A 118 21.20 17.57 4.93
CA GLU A 118 22.19 18.63 4.66
C GLU A 118 22.62 18.69 3.19
N LEU A 119 23.01 17.56 2.60
CA LEU A 119 23.45 17.51 1.19
C LEU A 119 22.30 17.78 0.20
N LEU A 120 21.09 17.39 0.54
CA LEU A 120 19.90 17.64 -0.29
C LEU A 120 19.49 19.12 -0.22
N GLU A 121 19.51 19.71 0.96
CA GLU A 121 19.23 21.13 1.18
C GLU A 121 20.27 22.00 0.49
N GLN A 122 21.55 21.66 0.59
CA GLN A 122 22.62 22.36 -0.12
C GLN A 122 22.40 22.31 -1.65
N ALA A 123 22.08 21.15 -2.23
CA ALA A 123 21.80 21.06 -3.65
C ALA A 123 20.62 21.95 -4.07
N LEU A 124 19.54 21.97 -3.26
CA LEU A 124 18.36 22.80 -3.49
C LEU A 124 18.66 24.31 -3.35
N GLU A 125 19.56 24.71 -2.43
CA GLU A 125 20.02 26.10 -2.26
C GLU A 125 20.90 26.56 -3.42
N GLU A 126 21.72 25.67 -3.99
CA GLU A 126 22.49 25.88 -5.20
C GLU A 126 21.63 25.95 -6.48
N GLY A 127 20.30 25.78 -6.37
CA GLY A 127 19.38 25.78 -7.50
C GLY A 127 19.37 24.49 -8.32
N LYS A 128 19.99 23.42 -7.82
CA LYS A 128 20.02 22.10 -8.45
C LYS A 128 18.83 21.26 -8.06
N VAL A 129 18.48 20.30 -8.92
CA VAL A 129 17.48 19.26 -8.65
C VAL A 129 18.20 18.03 -8.09
N PRO A 130 18.10 17.70 -6.78
CA PRO A 130 18.58 16.43 -6.26
C PRO A 130 17.68 15.30 -6.74
N VAL A 131 18.30 14.27 -7.37
CA VAL A 131 17.63 13.05 -7.85
C VAL A 131 18.09 11.88 -6.99
N ILE A 132 17.19 11.36 -6.16
CA ILE A 132 17.50 10.39 -5.11
C ILE A 132 17.03 9.00 -5.54
N ALA A 133 17.89 8.00 -5.35
CA ALA A 133 17.54 6.61 -5.50
C ALA A 133 16.54 6.19 -4.40
N GLY A 134 15.34 5.82 -4.81
CA GLY A 134 14.35 5.27 -3.89
C GLY A 134 14.71 3.86 -3.41
N PHE A 135 13.90 3.27 -2.52
CA PHE A 135 13.97 1.86 -2.12
C PHE A 135 15.17 1.47 -1.25
N GLN A 136 16.24 2.25 -1.16
CA GLN A 136 17.52 1.89 -0.55
C GLN A 136 17.97 2.86 0.54
N GLY A 137 18.80 2.36 1.46
CA GLY A 137 19.47 3.13 2.50
C GLY A 137 20.73 2.44 2.98
N VAL A 138 21.25 2.87 4.12
CA VAL A 138 22.47 2.34 4.74
C VAL A 138 22.24 2.04 6.21
N ALA A 139 22.66 0.87 6.65
CA ALA A 139 22.64 0.48 8.07
C ALA A 139 23.90 1.00 8.80
N ASP A 140 23.93 0.89 10.13
CA ASP A 140 25.03 1.39 10.97
C ASP A 140 26.37 0.70 10.67
N ASP A 141 26.36 -0.53 10.18
CA ASP A 141 27.54 -1.28 9.74
C ASP A 141 28.01 -0.91 8.32
N ASN A 142 27.44 0.15 7.73
CA ASN A 142 27.62 0.60 6.35
C ASN A 142 27.16 -0.40 5.29
N SER A 143 26.39 -1.44 5.64
CA SER A 143 25.77 -2.30 4.64
C SER A 143 24.63 -1.58 3.92
N ILE A 144 24.49 -1.83 2.62
CA ILE A 144 23.36 -1.37 1.83
C ILE A 144 22.13 -2.19 2.26
N THR A 145 21.01 -1.51 2.41
CA THR A 145 19.73 -2.15 2.78
C THR A 145 18.66 -1.73 1.81
N THR A 146 17.66 -2.59 1.60
CA THR A 146 16.45 -2.27 0.84
C THR A 146 15.21 -2.27 1.72
N LEU A 147 14.24 -1.42 1.35
CA LEU A 147 13.05 -1.17 2.17
C LEU A 147 11.90 -2.12 1.89
N GLY A 148 12.03 -3.00 0.88
CA GLY A 148 10.98 -3.88 0.43
C GLY A 148 9.90 -3.17 -0.40
N ARG A 149 8.75 -3.82 -0.60
CA ARG A 149 7.65 -3.29 -1.43
C ARG A 149 7.20 -1.90 -0.98
N GLY A 150 6.93 -1.01 -1.94
CA GLY A 150 6.58 0.39 -1.67
C GLY A 150 7.75 1.22 -1.13
N GLY A 151 8.98 0.71 -1.21
CA GLY A 151 10.17 1.36 -0.66
C GLY A 151 10.44 2.73 -1.27
N SER A 152 10.23 2.94 -2.58
CA SER A 152 10.43 4.25 -3.21
C SER A 152 9.38 5.28 -2.79
N ASP A 153 8.11 4.88 -2.56
CA ASP A 153 7.08 5.76 -2.01
C ASP A 153 7.45 6.16 -0.57
N THR A 154 7.90 5.18 0.23
CA THR A 154 8.37 5.40 1.61
C THR A 154 9.58 6.34 1.63
N THR A 155 10.54 6.16 0.70
CA THR A 155 11.69 7.06 0.54
C THR A 155 11.25 8.50 0.24
N ALA A 156 10.32 8.68 -0.71
CA ALA A 156 9.83 10.00 -1.10
C ALA A 156 9.17 10.75 0.06
N VAL A 157 8.34 10.05 0.83
CA VAL A 157 7.68 10.64 2.00
C VAL A 157 8.71 10.97 3.10
N ALA A 158 9.67 10.08 3.34
CA ALA A 158 10.72 10.32 4.33
C ALA A 158 11.61 11.51 3.94
N ILE A 159 11.99 11.63 2.67
CA ILE A 159 12.72 12.80 2.15
C ILE A 159 11.86 14.07 2.31
N ALA A 160 10.57 14.03 1.93
CA ALA A 160 9.67 15.17 2.07
C ALA A 160 9.57 15.65 3.53
N ALA A 161 9.48 14.71 4.47
CA ALA A 161 9.50 15.03 5.90
C ALA A 161 10.83 15.65 6.34
N ALA A 162 11.97 15.09 5.90
CA ALA A 162 13.31 15.53 6.31
C ALA A 162 13.63 16.95 5.82
N ILE A 163 13.31 17.28 4.54
CA ILE A 163 13.53 18.61 3.97
C ILE A 163 12.36 19.59 4.20
N LYS A 164 11.32 19.16 4.95
CA LYS A 164 10.11 19.94 5.23
C LYS A 164 9.43 20.45 3.95
N ALA A 165 9.22 19.56 3.00
CA ALA A 165 8.57 19.88 1.75
C ALA A 165 7.10 20.26 1.95
N ASP A 166 6.61 21.20 1.16
CA ASP A 166 5.21 21.65 1.17
C ASP A 166 4.27 20.55 0.63
N LEU A 167 4.78 19.70 -0.27
CA LEU A 167 4.01 18.66 -0.97
C LEU A 167 4.91 17.49 -1.40
N CYS A 168 4.40 16.27 -1.30
CA CYS A 168 5.00 15.07 -1.89
C CYS A 168 4.07 14.52 -2.97
N GLU A 169 4.47 14.62 -4.22
CA GLU A 169 3.73 14.11 -5.38
C GLU A 169 4.19 12.70 -5.74
N ILE A 170 3.26 11.76 -5.77
CA ILE A 170 3.51 10.37 -6.15
C ILE A 170 2.94 10.14 -7.55
N TYR A 171 3.81 10.07 -8.53
CA TYR A 171 3.47 9.78 -9.92
C TYR A 171 3.43 8.28 -10.18
N THR A 172 2.30 7.82 -10.73
CA THR A 172 2.02 6.41 -11.02
C THR A 172 1.33 6.28 -12.39
N ASP A 173 0.86 5.08 -12.74
CA ASP A 173 0.13 4.79 -13.99
C ASP A 173 -1.39 5.00 -13.88
N VAL A 174 -1.88 5.42 -12.71
CA VAL A 174 -3.30 5.77 -12.50
C VAL A 174 -3.48 7.27 -12.25
N LYS A 175 -4.67 7.80 -12.57
CA LYS A 175 -4.97 9.24 -12.45
C LYS A 175 -5.15 9.74 -11.02
N GLY A 176 -5.21 8.83 -10.05
CA GLY A 176 -5.47 9.11 -8.64
C GLY A 176 -6.16 7.94 -7.96
N VAL A 177 -6.78 8.21 -6.81
CA VAL A 177 -7.58 7.22 -6.07
C VAL A 177 -9.04 7.35 -6.53
N TYR A 178 -9.69 6.22 -6.76
CA TYR A 178 -11.08 6.13 -7.21
C TYR A 178 -11.98 5.53 -6.14
N THR A 179 -13.27 5.80 -6.24
CA THR A 179 -14.30 5.21 -5.35
C THR A 179 -14.33 3.67 -5.41
N THR A 180 -13.84 3.08 -6.48
CA THR A 180 -13.45 1.67 -6.64
C THR A 180 -12.61 1.52 -7.91
N ASP A 181 -12.19 0.30 -8.26
CA ASP A 181 -11.44 0.03 -9.50
C ASP A 181 -12.30 0.36 -10.74
N PRO A 182 -11.92 1.35 -11.57
CA PRO A 182 -12.68 1.72 -12.76
C PRO A 182 -12.75 0.60 -13.83
N ARG A 183 -11.89 -0.41 -13.75
CA ARG A 183 -11.97 -1.60 -14.61
C ARG A 183 -13.12 -2.53 -14.22
N VAL A 184 -13.62 -2.41 -12.99
CA VAL A 184 -14.76 -3.19 -12.46
C VAL A 184 -16.05 -2.39 -12.54
N VAL A 185 -16.01 -1.09 -12.24
CA VAL A 185 -17.15 -0.17 -12.27
C VAL A 185 -16.79 1.01 -13.17
N GLU A 186 -17.41 1.12 -14.33
CA GLU A 186 -17.13 2.18 -15.31
C GLU A 186 -17.45 3.58 -14.77
N ASP A 187 -18.47 3.68 -13.91
CA ASP A 187 -18.91 4.92 -13.25
C ASP A 187 -18.11 5.22 -11.97
N ALA A 188 -16.99 4.51 -11.71
CA ALA A 188 -16.12 4.82 -10.58
C ALA A 188 -15.53 6.21 -10.73
N ARG A 189 -15.69 7.04 -9.69
CA ARG A 189 -15.29 8.44 -9.70
C ARG A 189 -13.95 8.63 -9.00
N GLN A 190 -13.13 9.54 -9.52
CA GLN A 190 -11.90 9.96 -8.87
C GLN A 190 -12.23 10.72 -7.58
N ILE A 191 -11.55 10.39 -6.50
CA ILE A 191 -11.64 11.05 -5.21
C ILE A 191 -10.65 12.21 -5.20
N MET A 192 -11.14 13.44 -4.98
CA MET A 192 -10.27 14.62 -4.99
C MET A 192 -9.43 14.73 -3.70
N THR A 193 -10.00 14.35 -2.56
CA THR A 193 -9.32 14.38 -1.27
C THR A 193 -9.74 13.18 -0.43
N VAL A 194 -8.78 12.50 0.18
CA VAL A 194 -8.96 11.36 1.07
C VAL A 194 -8.12 11.56 2.33
N THR A 195 -8.61 11.10 3.48
CA THR A 195 -7.81 11.15 4.72
C THR A 195 -6.71 10.09 4.71
N TYR A 196 -5.68 10.28 5.54
CA TYR A 196 -4.63 9.25 5.68
C TYR A 196 -5.21 7.90 6.12
N ASP A 197 -6.17 7.90 7.05
CA ASP A 197 -6.77 6.66 7.56
C ASP A 197 -7.58 5.93 6.48
N GLU A 198 -8.41 6.65 5.72
CA GLU A 198 -9.14 6.08 4.60
C GLU A 198 -8.19 5.56 3.52
N MET A 199 -7.15 6.32 3.16
CA MET A 199 -6.16 5.90 2.17
C MET A 199 -5.41 4.65 2.61
N MET A 200 -5.03 4.58 3.89
CA MET A 200 -4.34 3.44 4.49
C MET A 200 -5.22 2.18 4.44
N GLU A 201 -6.50 2.31 4.81
CA GLU A 201 -7.45 1.20 4.71
C GLU A 201 -7.69 0.77 3.25
N LEU A 202 -7.91 1.72 2.33
CA LEU A 202 -8.04 1.40 0.90
C LEU A 202 -6.81 0.66 0.37
N ALA A 203 -5.61 1.10 0.75
CA ALA A 203 -4.36 0.47 0.34
C ALA A 203 -4.19 -0.96 0.92
N LEU A 204 -4.55 -1.16 2.19
CA LEU A 204 -4.52 -2.48 2.85
C LEU A 204 -5.56 -3.45 2.28
N LEU A 205 -6.67 -2.93 1.77
CA LEU A 205 -7.80 -3.69 1.26
C LEU A 205 -7.75 -3.96 -0.25
N GLY A 206 -6.68 -3.58 -0.93
CA GLY A 206 -6.45 -3.95 -2.33
C GLY A 206 -6.44 -2.81 -3.35
N ALA A 207 -6.70 -1.56 -2.96
CA ALA A 207 -6.51 -0.40 -3.82
C ALA A 207 -5.00 -0.09 -3.95
N LYS A 208 -4.31 -0.77 -4.86
CA LYS A 208 -2.84 -0.78 -5.03
C LYS A 208 -2.27 0.54 -5.59
N VAL A 209 -2.76 1.69 -5.15
CA VAL A 209 -2.33 3.02 -5.62
C VAL A 209 -1.13 3.54 -4.82
N LEU A 210 -1.20 3.45 -3.49
CA LEU A 210 -0.10 3.76 -2.56
C LEU A 210 0.20 2.56 -1.69
N HIS A 211 1.44 2.48 -1.21
CA HIS A 211 1.78 1.47 -0.22
C HIS A 211 1.38 1.93 1.19
N PRO A 212 0.72 1.09 2.04
CA PRO A 212 0.25 1.50 3.38
C PRO A 212 1.34 2.16 4.22
N ARG A 213 2.56 1.64 4.20
CA ARG A 213 3.71 2.16 4.94
C ARG A 213 4.07 3.61 4.57
N SER A 214 3.92 4.01 3.31
CA SER A 214 4.17 5.39 2.89
C SER A 214 3.08 6.34 3.41
N VAL A 215 1.83 5.87 3.45
CA VAL A 215 0.70 6.64 4.00
C VAL A 215 0.82 6.80 5.51
N GLU A 216 1.19 5.73 6.22
CA GLU A 216 1.47 5.75 7.67
C GLU A 216 2.55 6.79 8.01
N LEU A 217 3.64 6.76 7.25
CA LEU A 217 4.74 7.71 7.42
C LEU A 217 4.29 9.16 7.14
N ALA A 218 3.51 9.36 6.07
CA ALA A 218 2.96 10.68 5.72
C ALA A 218 2.05 11.22 6.84
N LYS A 219 1.18 10.36 7.40
CA LYS A 219 0.36 10.71 8.55
C LYS A 219 1.21 11.12 9.75
N HIS A 220 2.24 10.32 10.06
CA HIS A 220 3.09 10.55 11.24
C HIS A 220 3.82 11.90 11.19
N TYR A 221 4.30 12.30 10.00
CA TYR A 221 5.05 13.54 9.80
C TYR A 221 4.19 14.71 9.26
N GLY A 222 2.90 14.50 9.02
CA GLY A 222 2.01 15.53 8.47
C GLY A 222 2.33 15.93 7.03
N VAL A 223 2.95 15.03 6.25
CA VAL A 223 3.32 15.27 4.84
C VAL A 223 2.09 15.16 3.96
N VAL A 224 1.69 16.24 3.29
CA VAL A 224 0.63 16.20 2.29
C VAL A 224 1.11 15.41 1.08
N LEU A 225 0.34 14.35 0.69
CA LEU A 225 0.61 13.60 -0.53
C LEU A 225 -0.35 14.01 -1.63
N ARG A 226 0.10 13.96 -2.88
CA ARG A 226 -0.76 14.05 -4.06
C ARG A 226 -0.42 12.92 -5.02
N VAL A 227 -1.42 12.11 -5.34
CA VAL A 227 -1.31 11.01 -6.31
C VAL A 227 -1.67 11.53 -7.69
N LEU A 228 -0.77 11.33 -8.64
CA LEU A 228 -0.86 11.85 -10.01
C LEU A 228 -0.56 10.78 -11.05
N SER A 229 -1.12 10.93 -12.25
CA SER A 229 -0.69 10.16 -13.41
C SER A 229 0.61 10.71 -13.99
N SER A 230 1.53 9.80 -14.38
CA SER A 230 2.71 10.19 -15.17
C SER A 230 2.38 10.47 -16.63
N PHE A 231 1.17 10.10 -17.09
CA PHE A 231 0.82 10.07 -18.52
C PHE A 231 -0.34 10.99 -18.89
N ASP A 232 -1.17 11.34 -17.91
CA ASP A 232 -2.35 12.17 -18.10
C ASP A 232 -2.23 13.45 -17.26
N ASP A 233 -2.65 14.57 -17.83
CA ASP A 233 -2.75 15.84 -17.11
C ASP A 233 -4.11 15.89 -16.39
N CYS A 234 -4.11 15.52 -15.12
CA CYS A 234 -5.29 15.45 -14.26
C CYS A 234 -4.97 15.98 -12.85
N PRO A 235 -5.98 16.46 -12.11
CA PRO A 235 -5.76 17.10 -10.79
C PRO A 235 -5.20 16.15 -9.73
N GLY A 236 -5.38 14.83 -9.92
CA GLY A 236 -4.93 13.81 -8.96
C GLY A 236 -5.83 13.69 -7.73
N THR A 237 -5.30 13.05 -6.68
CA THR A 237 -5.97 12.88 -5.39
C THR A 237 -5.04 13.36 -4.28
N ASP A 238 -5.51 14.28 -3.45
CA ASP A 238 -4.80 14.72 -2.25
C ASP A 238 -5.05 13.76 -1.09
N VAL A 239 -3.98 13.33 -0.41
CA VAL A 239 -4.02 12.55 0.83
C VAL A 239 -3.51 13.42 1.95
N ARG A 240 -4.40 13.81 2.85
CA ARG A 240 -4.10 14.74 3.95
C ARG A 240 -5.12 14.64 5.07
N GLU A 241 -4.81 15.22 6.22
CA GLU A 241 -5.82 15.43 7.25
C GLU A 241 -6.89 16.39 6.72
N VAL A 242 -8.16 16.11 6.99
CA VAL A 242 -9.28 16.94 6.55
C VAL A 242 -10.01 17.51 7.76
N VAL A 243 -10.10 18.82 7.81
CA VAL A 243 -10.61 19.59 8.96
C VAL A 243 -12.12 19.87 8.88
N GLU A 244 -12.75 19.79 7.68
CA GLU A 244 -14.18 20.11 7.50
C GLU A 244 -14.98 18.87 7.09
N MET A 245 -15.92 18.45 7.94
CA MET A 245 -16.44 17.09 7.91
C MET A 245 -17.96 16.91 7.84
N GLU A 246 -18.81 17.91 8.07
CA GLU A 246 -20.26 17.66 8.22
C GLU A 246 -20.97 17.25 6.92
N ASN A 247 -20.37 17.48 5.74
CA ASN A 247 -20.98 17.24 4.42
C ASN A 247 -20.29 16.14 3.59
N ARG A 248 -19.49 15.25 4.21
CA ARG A 248 -18.85 14.16 3.49
C ARG A 248 -19.76 12.95 3.32
N ASN A 249 -19.55 12.23 2.22
CA ASN A 249 -20.13 10.90 2.05
C ASN A 249 -19.67 9.99 3.19
N VAL A 250 -20.60 9.22 3.74
CA VAL A 250 -20.33 8.24 4.81
C VAL A 250 -19.34 7.17 4.35
N VAL A 251 -19.44 6.79 3.07
CA VAL A 251 -18.54 5.85 2.40
C VAL A 251 -17.75 6.61 1.34
N THR A 252 -16.42 6.51 1.44
CA THR A 252 -15.49 7.16 0.52
C THR A 252 -15.17 6.25 -0.67
N GLY A 253 -15.05 4.94 -0.43
CA GLY A 253 -14.73 4.00 -1.49
C GLY A 253 -14.95 2.54 -1.12
N ILE A 254 -14.80 1.70 -2.14
CA ILE A 254 -14.90 0.24 -2.05
C ILE A 254 -13.59 -0.35 -2.54
N ALA A 255 -12.97 -1.18 -1.70
CA ALA A 255 -11.82 -1.98 -2.06
C ALA A 255 -12.17 -3.47 -2.03
N PHE A 256 -11.45 -4.26 -2.80
CA PHE A 256 -11.59 -5.72 -2.77
C PHE A 256 -10.23 -6.40 -2.93
N ASP A 257 -10.12 -7.58 -2.33
CA ASP A 257 -8.92 -8.40 -2.38
C ASP A 257 -9.29 -9.84 -2.73
N GLU A 258 -8.73 -10.35 -3.82
CA GLU A 258 -8.92 -11.71 -4.32
C GLU A 258 -7.79 -12.67 -3.88
N ASP A 259 -6.70 -12.13 -3.28
CA ASP A 259 -5.60 -12.91 -2.71
C ASP A 259 -5.87 -13.29 -1.25
N VAL A 260 -7.03 -13.89 -1.01
CA VAL A 260 -7.51 -14.25 0.33
C VAL A 260 -7.93 -15.71 0.37
N ALA A 261 -7.57 -16.40 1.45
CA ALA A 261 -8.13 -17.69 1.83
C ALA A 261 -8.73 -17.59 3.23
N LYS A 262 -9.84 -18.32 3.44
CA LYS A 262 -10.48 -18.46 4.75
C LYS A 262 -10.06 -19.80 5.36
N VAL A 263 -9.71 -19.78 6.65
CA VAL A 263 -9.39 -20.97 7.44
C VAL A 263 -10.29 -20.99 8.68
N GLY A 264 -10.83 -22.16 8.99
CA GLY A 264 -11.61 -22.40 10.20
C GLY A 264 -11.05 -23.57 11.00
N ILE A 265 -10.95 -23.41 12.31
CA ILE A 265 -10.57 -24.45 13.26
C ILE A 265 -11.83 -24.84 14.03
N ILE A 266 -12.19 -26.12 13.97
CA ILE A 266 -13.47 -26.63 14.49
C ILE A 266 -13.25 -27.22 15.89
N LYS A 267 -14.21 -26.98 16.80
CA LYS A 267 -14.19 -27.45 18.18
C LYS A 267 -12.90 -27.14 18.89
N VAL A 268 -12.51 -25.88 18.89
CA VAL A 268 -11.40 -25.35 19.65
C VAL A 268 -11.79 -25.33 21.14
N PRO A 269 -11.01 -25.89 22.07
CA PRO A 269 -11.30 -25.75 23.49
C PRO A 269 -11.37 -24.28 23.93
N ASP A 270 -12.48 -23.89 24.57
CA ASP A 270 -12.69 -22.50 25.02
C ASP A 270 -12.03 -22.30 26.39
N ARG A 271 -10.74 -21.98 26.36
CA ARG A 271 -9.93 -21.70 27.54
C ARG A 271 -8.80 -20.71 27.25
N PRO A 272 -8.35 -19.94 28.26
CA PRO A 272 -7.29 -18.96 28.09
C PRO A 272 -6.01 -19.56 27.49
N GLY A 273 -5.38 -18.81 26.58
CA GLY A 273 -4.10 -19.18 25.96
C GLY A 273 -4.23 -19.89 24.62
N ILE A 274 -5.38 -20.44 24.26
CA ILE A 274 -5.56 -21.17 22.98
C ILE A 274 -5.36 -20.25 21.79
N ALA A 275 -6.01 -19.08 21.77
CA ALA A 275 -5.83 -18.10 20.69
C ALA A 275 -4.37 -17.68 20.54
N TYR A 276 -3.66 -17.43 21.65
CA TYR A 276 -2.22 -17.14 21.63
C TYR A 276 -1.42 -18.28 20.98
N LYS A 277 -1.72 -19.53 21.31
CA LYS A 277 -1.01 -20.68 20.74
C LYS A 277 -1.22 -20.78 19.24
N ILE A 278 -2.45 -20.54 18.75
CA ILE A 278 -2.76 -20.59 17.30
C ILE A 278 -2.05 -19.45 16.57
N PHE A 279 -2.32 -18.21 16.97
CA PHE A 279 -1.83 -17.04 16.24
C PHE A 279 -0.36 -16.71 16.51
N GLY A 280 0.16 -17.06 17.71
CA GLY A 280 1.57 -16.93 18.05
C GLY A 280 2.45 -17.80 17.15
N THR A 281 2.07 -19.09 16.97
CA THR A 281 2.80 -19.99 16.07
C THR A 281 2.78 -19.53 14.62
N LEU A 282 1.65 -18.98 14.12
CA LEU A 282 1.59 -18.40 12.78
C LEU A 282 2.48 -17.16 12.66
N SER A 283 2.52 -16.32 13.69
CA SER A 283 3.36 -15.11 13.74
C SER A 283 4.85 -15.43 13.76
N GLU A 284 5.30 -16.44 14.51
CA GLU A 284 6.69 -16.92 14.53
C GLU A 284 7.16 -17.35 13.13
N GLU A 285 6.23 -17.82 12.32
CA GLU A 285 6.46 -18.22 10.94
C GLU A 285 6.21 -17.10 9.92
N ASN A 286 6.05 -15.85 10.39
CA ASN A 286 5.78 -14.65 9.58
C ASN A 286 4.53 -14.77 8.69
N ILE A 287 3.49 -15.49 9.14
CA ILE A 287 2.19 -15.57 8.49
C ILE A 287 1.28 -14.52 9.11
N ASN A 288 0.85 -13.56 8.30
CA ASN A 288 -0.10 -12.54 8.72
C ASN A 288 -1.53 -13.05 8.59
N VAL A 289 -2.36 -12.75 9.59
CA VAL A 289 -3.79 -13.10 9.60
C VAL A 289 -4.65 -11.85 9.67
N ASP A 290 -5.83 -11.91 9.08
CA ASP A 290 -6.82 -10.82 9.07
C ASP A 290 -8.21 -11.41 9.36
N VAL A 291 -9.21 -10.57 9.64
CA VAL A 291 -10.61 -10.95 9.89
C VAL A 291 -10.73 -12.17 10.82
N ILE A 292 -10.28 -12.03 12.07
CA ILE A 292 -10.41 -13.10 13.07
C ILE A 292 -11.83 -13.05 13.66
N VAL A 293 -12.54 -14.18 13.60
CA VAL A 293 -13.89 -14.36 14.16
C VAL A 293 -13.90 -15.60 15.05
N GLN A 294 -14.33 -15.43 16.30
CA GLN A 294 -14.60 -16.53 17.23
C GLN A 294 -16.10 -16.65 17.45
N SER A 295 -16.65 -17.85 17.27
CA SER A 295 -18.08 -18.08 17.55
C SER A 295 -18.36 -18.18 19.05
N ILE A 296 -19.57 -17.84 19.45
CA ILE A 296 -20.07 -18.05 20.80
C ILE A 296 -20.88 -19.34 20.79
N SER A 297 -20.47 -20.31 21.61
CA SER A 297 -21.22 -21.55 21.79
C SER A 297 -21.59 -21.71 23.28
N PRO A 298 -22.79 -21.28 23.70
CA PRO A 298 -23.16 -21.21 25.11
C PRO A 298 -23.23 -22.57 25.81
N ASP A 299 -23.41 -23.67 25.07
CA ASP A 299 -23.67 -25.00 25.63
C ASP A 299 -22.47 -25.98 25.59
N THR A 300 -21.29 -25.53 25.14
CA THR A 300 -20.13 -26.39 24.99
C THR A 300 -18.85 -25.70 25.48
N ASN A 301 -17.90 -26.47 26.00
CA ASN A 301 -16.53 -26.00 26.32
C ASN A 301 -15.69 -25.80 25.06
N PHE A 302 -16.32 -25.64 23.91
CA PHE A 302 -15.67 -25.52 22.62
C PHE A 302 -16.23 -24.33 21.84
N THR A 303 -15.37 -23.70 21.04
CA THR A 303 -15.70 -22.64 20.12
C THR A 303 -15.21 -22.98 18.71
N GLU A 304 -15.56 -22.19 17.73
CA GLU A 304 -14.97 -22.23 16.40
C GLU A 304 -14.19 -20.93 16.18
N MET A 305 -13.02 -21.03 15.59
CA MET A 305 -12.20 -19.89 15.23
C MET A 305 -12.00 -19.87 13.73
N ALA A 306 -12.42 -18.79 13.09
CA ALA A 306 -12.22 -18.57 11.67
C ALA A 306 -11.39 -17.30 11.45
N PHE A 307 -10.53 -17.32 10.44
CA PHE A 307 -9.72 -16.16 10.06
C PHE A 307 -9.35 -16.23 8.58
N THR A 308 -8.85 -15.10 8.08
CA THR A 308 -8.35 -15.02 6.71
C THR A 308 -6.85 -14.78 6.68
N LEU A 309 -6.22 -15.23 5.59
CA LEU A 309 -4.79 -15.02 5.30
C LEU A 309 -4.58 -14.95 3.78
N SER A 310 -3.37 -14.56 3.33
CA SER A 310 -3.04 -14.55 1.92
C SER A 310 -3.00 -15.96 1.34
N LEU A 311 -3.49 -16.15 0.11
CA LEU A 311 -3.46 -17.43 -0.60
C LEU A 311 -2.07 -18.06 -0.67
N LYS A 312 -1.03 -17.26 -0.85
CA LYS A 312 0.36 -17.72 -0.91
C LYS A 312 0.82 -18.37 0.39
N ASP A 313 0.29 -17.94 1.53
CA ASP A 313 0.67 -18.46 2.85
C ASP A 313 -0.18 -19.67 3.27
N LEU A 314 -1.29 -19.96 2.57
CA LEU A 314 -2.22 -21.03 2.90
C LEU A 314 -1.56 -22.42 3.04
N PRO A 315 -0.72 -22.91 2.10
CA PRO A 315 -0.14 -24.23 2.23
C PRO A 315 0.74 -24.39 3.48
N ARG A 316 1.52 -23.32 3.80
CA ARG A 316 2.37 -23.29 4.98
C ARG A 316 1.55 -23.19 6.27
N ALA A 317 0.53 -22.32 6.28
CA ALA A 317 -0.38 -22.18 7.40
C ALA A 317 -1.08 -23.51 7.73
N LEU A 318 -1.60 -24.22 6.74
CA LEU A 318 -2.27 -25.52 6.95
C LEU A 318 -1.34 -26.57 7.57
N SER A 319 -0.07 -26.64 7.16
CA SER A 319 0.89 -27.56 7.75
C SER A 319 1.18 -27.26 9.23
N ILE A 320 1.30 -25.98 9.58
CA ILE A 320 1.51 -25.52 10.96
C ILE A 320 0.25 -25.79 11.81
N LEU A 321 -0.89 -25.37 11.31
CA LEU A 321 -2.16 -25.49 12.01
C LEU A 321 -2.57 -26.94 12.28
N LYS A 322 -2.17 -27.89 11.43
CA LYS A 322 -2.41 -29.30 11.67
C LYS A 322 -1.75 -29.75 12.98
N VAL A 323 -0.49 -29.39 13.20
CA VAL A 323 0.25 -29.73 14.43
C VAL A 323 -0.40 -29.02 15.62
N VAL A 324 -0.64 -27.70 15.50
CA VAL A 324 -1.25 -26.90 16.58
C VAL A 324 -2.64 -27.43 16.94
N SER A 325 -3.46 -27.83 15.94
CA SER A 325 -4.81 -28.34 16.15
C SER A 325 -4.80 -29.65 16.98
N GLU A 326 -3.88 -30.57 16.69
CA GLU A 326 -3.68 -31.79 17.45
C GLU A 326 -3.23 -31.50 18.91
N GLU A 327 -2.30 -30.58 19.10
CA GLU A 327 -1.77 -30.20 20.42
C GLU A 327 -2.82 -29.52 21.33
N ILE A 328 -3.73 -28.72 20.75
CA ILE A 328 -4.79 -28.05 21.54
C ILE A 328 -6.02 -28.92 21.73
N GLY A 329 -6.11 -30.05 21.02
CA GLY A 329 -7.26 -30.94 21.08
C GLY A 329 -8.48 -30.44 20.28
N ALA A 330 -8.26 -29.69 19.22
CA ALA A 330 -9.32 -29.30 18.30
C ALA A 330 -9.71 -30.44 17.36
N GLN A 331 -10.93 -30.40 16.82
CA GLN A 331 -11.44 -31.54 16.01
C GLN A 331 -10.87 -31.57 14.60
N GLY A 332 -10.58 -30.39 14.01
CA GLY A 332 -10.09 -30.34 12.64
C GLY A 332 -9.98 -28.93 12.07
N ILE A 333 -9.50 -28.87 10.84
CA ILE A 333 -9.30 -27.63 10.08
C ILE A 333 -10.12 -27.72 8.80
N ILE A 334 -10.82 -26.69 8.48
CA ILE A 334 -11.48 -26.46 7.18
C ILE A 334 -10.88 -25.22 6.54
N TYR A 335 -10.88 -25.16 5.22
CA TYR A 335 -10.45 -23.96 4.50
C TYR A 335 -11.24 -23.78 3.21
N ASP A 336 -11.24 -22.55 2.71
CA ASP A 336 -11.79 -22.17 1.42
C ASP A 336 -10.83 -21.17 0.75
N ASP A 337 -10.28 -21.56 -0.39
CA ASP A 337 -9.35 -20.76 -1.20
C ASP A 337 -10.04 -20.06 -2.38
N LYS A 338 -11.38 -20.17 -2.48
CA LYS A 338 -12.20 -19.54 -3.52
C LYS A 338 -13.01 -18.36 -3.00
N VAL A 339 -12.50 -17.68 -1.99
CA VAL A 339 -13.10 -16.50 -1.39
C VAL A 339 -12.40 -15.22 -1.80
N ALA A 340 -13.08 -14.10 -1.57
CA ALA A 340 -12.51 -12.77 -1.68
C ALA A 340 -13.09 -11.88 -0.57
N LYS A 341 -12.37 -10.83 -0.23
CA LYS A 341 -12.78 -9.81 0.71
C LYS A 341 -13.25 -8.58 -0.06
N VAL A 342 -14.46 -8.09 0.24
CA VAL A 342 -15.00 -6.83 -0.27
C VAL A 342 -15.26 -5.93 0.91
N SER A 343 -14.81 -4.67 0.84
CA SER A 343 -14.86 -3.73 1.95
C SER A 343 -15.34 -2.37 1.50
N VAL A 344 -16.20 -1.74 2.30
CA VAL A 344 -16.51 -0.32 2.21
C VAL A 344 -15.65 0.43 3.21
N VAL A 345 -15.13 1.59 2.82
CA VAL A 345 -14.25 2.44 3.63
C VAL A 345 -14.81 3.87 3.69
N GLY A 346 -14.78 4.49 4.85
CA GLY A 346 -15.17 5.89 5.04
C GLY A 346 -15.04 6.33 6.50
N ALA A 347 -14.46 7.49 6.74
CA ALA A 347 -14.23 8.03 8.08
C ALA A 347 -15.52 8.40 8.85
N GLY A 348 -16.66 8.55 8.15
CA GLY A 348 -17.94 8.91 8.76
C GLY A 348 -18.81 7.72 9.19
N MET A 349 -18.31 6.49 9.20
CA MET A 349 -19.15 5.30 9.41
C MET A 349 -19.45 5.00 10.89
N GLY A 350 -18.52 5.36 11.80
CA GLY A 350 -18.64 5.04 13.23
C GLY A 350 -19.89 5.61 13.91
N ASP A 351 -20.26 6.83 13.53
CA ASP A 351 -21.38 7.57 14.14
C ASP A 351 -22.70 7.46 13.33
N ARG A 352 -22.71 6.74 12.20
CA ARG A 352 -23.89 6.61 11.34
C ARG A 352 -24.39 5.16 11.25
N PRO A 353 -25.48 4.83 11.93
CA PRO A 353 -26.09 3.52 11.82
C PRO A 353 -26.60 3.29 10.38
N GLY A 354 -26.53 2.03 9.92
CA GLY A 354 -27.12 1.62 8.64
C GLY A 354 -26.12 1.33 7.52
N VAL A 355 -24.84 1.69 7.63
CA VAL A 355 -23.83 1.39 6.58
C VAL A 355 -23.72 -0.12 6.34
N ALA A 356 -23.53 -0.91 7.39
CA ALA A 356 -23.50 -2.37 7.27
C ALA A 356 -24.79 -2.94 6.70
N ALA A 357 -25.95 -2.44 7.15
CA ALA A 357 -27.26 -2.88 6.64
C ALA A 357 -27.43 -2.57 5.14
N THR A 358 -26.99 -1.39 4.68
CA THR A 358 -26.99 -1.01 3.26
C THR A 358 -26.10 -1.94 2.43
N MET A 359 -24.89 -2.23 2.91
CA MET A 359 -23.97 -3.15 2.25
C MET A 359 -24.56 -4.56 2.17
N PHE A 360 -25.14 -5.08 3.28
CA PHE A 360 -25.72 -6.42 3.31
C PHE A 360 -26.97 -6.51 2.42
N LYS A 361 -27.80 -5.47 2.40
CA LYS A 361 -28.95 -5.38 1.50
C LYS A 361 -28.49 -5.42 0.05
N ALA A 362 -27.48 -4.62 -0.33
CA ALA A 362 -26.96 -4.58 -1.68
C ALA A 362 -26.43 -5.95 -2.15
N LEU A 363 -25.80 -6.73 -1.27
CA LEU A 363 -25.34 -8.09 -1.56
C LEU A 363 -26.50 -9.08 -1.66
N SER A 364 -27.48 -8.99 -0.74
CA SER A 364 -28.69 -9.83 -0.72
C SER A 364 -29.53 -9.63 -1.98
N ASP A 365 -29.74 -8.37 -2.41
CA ASP A 365 -30.56 -8.04 -3.59
C ASP A 365 -30.02 -8.67 -4.89
N VAL A 366 -28.72 -9.00 -4.91
CA VAL A 366 -28.08 -9.71 -6.04
C VAL A 366 -27.77 -11.17 -5.75
N GLY A 367 -28.26 -11.73 -4.64
CA GLY A 367 -28.15 -13.15 -4.30
C GLY A 367 -26.76 -13.60 -3.87
N ILE A 368 -25.96 -12.71 -3.30
CA ILE A 368 -24.60 -13.02 -2.80
C ILE A 368 -24.67 -13.34 -1.30
N ASN A 369 -24.14 -14.52 -0.94
CA ASN A 369 -24.08 -14.95 0.45
C ASN A 369 -22.82 -14.45 1.15
N LEU A 370 -22.96 -14.07 2.44
CA LEU A 370 -21.86 -13.64 3.31
C LEU A 370 -21.32 -14.85 4.06
N GLN A 371 -20.00 -15.02 4.03
CA GLN A 371 -19.32 -16.10 4.76
C GLN A 371 -18.72 -15.63 6.09
N MET A 372 -18.18 -14.42 6.11
CA MET A 372 -17.68 -13.74 7.31
C MET A 372 -17.90 -12.24 7.18
N VAL A 373 -17.99 -11.56 8.30
CA VAL A 373 -18.13 -10.10 8.40
C VAL A 373 -17.18 -9.59 9.46
N SER A 374 -16.53 -8.46 9.19
CA SER A 374 -15.72 -7.72 10.15
C SER A 374 -16.00 -6.23 10.00
N THR A 375 -16.04 -5.52 11.12
CA THR A 375 -16.30 -4.09 11.14
C THR A 375 -15.29 -3.36 12.01
N SER A 376 -14.98 -2.13 11.63
CA SER A 376 -14.25 -1.16 12.47
C SER A 376 -14.94 0.21 12.36
N GLU A 377 -14.38 1.24 12.98
CA GLU A 377 -14.91 2.61 12.91
C GLU A 377 -14.96 3.18 11.48
N ILE A 378 -14.06 2.73 10.61
CA ILE A 378 -13.88 3.28 9.26
C ILE A 378 -14.01 2.25 8.13
N LYS A 379 -14.36 1.00 8.44
CA LYS A 379 -14.60 -0.03 7.42
C LYS A 379 -15.62 -1.08 7.82
N VAL A 380 -16.30 -1.63 6.81
CA VAL A 380 -17.08 -2.88 6.91
C VAL A 380 -16.57 -3.81 5.82
N SER A 381 -16.15 -5.01 6.20
CA SER A 381 -15.59 -6.03 5.31
C SER A 381 -16.45 -7.29 5.30
N CYS A 382 -16.70 -7.83 4.11
CA CYS A 382 -17.41 -9.09 3.92
C CYS A 382 -16.52 -10.07 3.14
N ILE A 383 -16.49 -11.33 3.58
CA ILE A 383 -15.92 -12.42 2.81
C ILE A 383 -17.05 -13.07 2.02
N ILE A 384 -16.86 -13.17 0.72
CA ILE A 384 -17.82 -13.71 -0.26
C ILE A 384 -17.13 -14.70 -1.19
N ALA A 385 -17.88 -15.39 -2.05
CA ALA A 385 -17.29 -16.20 -3.12
C ALA A 385 -16.53 -15.31 -4.10
N ARG A 386 -15.32 -15.74 -4.54
CA ARG A 386 -14.46 -14.95 -5.42
C ARG A 386 -15.12 -14.62 -6.76
N GLU A 387 -15.90 -15.55 -7.31
CA GLU A 387 -16.62 -15.34 -8.56
C GLU A 387 -17.64 -14.20 -8.51
N ASP A 388 -18.12 -13.85 -7.32
CA ASP A 388 -19.11 -12.80 -7.12
C ASP A 388 -18.55 -11.39 -6.94
N VAL A 389 -17.21 -11.21 -6.85
CA VAL A 389 -16.56 -9.93 -6.53
C VAL A 389 -17.05 -8.78 -7.41
N LYS A 390 -17.03 -8.95 -8.73
CA LYS A 390 -17.42 -7.87 -9.66
C LYS A 390 -18.89 -7.48 -9.49
N LYS A 391 -19.76 -8.46 -9.26
CA LYS A 391 -21.20 -8.26 -9.04
C LYS A 391 -21.43 -7.56 -7.70
N ALA A 392 -20.72 -7.97 -6.65
CA ALA A 392 -20.76 -7.36 -5.33
C ALA A 392 -20.34 -5.89 -5.36
N VAL A 393 -19.18 -5.60 -5.93
CA VAL A 393 -18.62 -4.25 -6.01
C VAL A 393 -19.56 -3.31 -6.75
N ARG A 394 -20.13 -3.72 -7.89
CA ARG A 394 -21.12 -2.92 -8.64
C ARG A 394 -22.39 -2.64 -7.84
N SER A 395 -22.91 -3.65 -7.17
CA SER A 395 -24.13 -3.49 -6.35
C SER A 395 -23.92 -2.56 -5.18
N ILE A 396 -22.81 -2.72 -4.46
CA ILE A 396 -22.45 -1.87 -3.31
C ILE A 396 -22.19 -0.43 -3.78
N HIS A 397 -21.44 -0.23 -4.87
CA HIS A 397 -21.14 1.10 -5.43
C HIS A 397 -22.40 1.88 -5.74
N LYS A 398 -23.37 1.23 -6.38
CA LYS A 398 -24.68 1.81 -6.67
C LYS A 398 -25.50 2.09 -5.41
N ALA A 399 -25.48 1.17 -4.43
CA ALA A 399 -26.24 1.34 -3.19
C ALA A 399 -25.78 2.54 -2.35
N PHE A 400 -24.50 2.89 -2.42
CA PHE A 400 -23.95 4.06 -1.76
C PHE A 400 -23.87 5.30 -2.67
N SER A 401 -24.39 5.22 -3.90
CA SER A 401 -24.42 6.33 -4.88
C SER A 401 -23.04 6.96 -5.12
N LEU A 402 -21.97 6.14 -5.17
CA LEU A 402 -20.60 6.60 -5.25
C LEU A 402 -20.22 7.19 -6.64
N GLU A 403 -21.11 7.02 -7.64
CA GLU A 403 -21.03 7.68 -8.95
C GLU A 403 -21.33 9.18 -8.88
N LYS A 404 -22.03 9.65 -7.83
CA LYS A 404 -22.43 11.06 -7.68
C LYS A 404 -21.42 11.84 -6.86
N GLU A 405 -21.19 13.12 -7.20
CA GLU A 405 -20.51 14.04 -6.31
C GLU A 405 -21.34 14.23 -5.04
N GLY A 406 -20.66 14.13 -3.88
CA GLY A 406 -21.33 14.11 -2.59
C GLY A 406 -22.31 15.26 -2.40
N TYR A 407 -23.58 14.93 -2.40
CA TYR A 407 -24.72 15.54 -1.74
C TYR A 407 -25.88 14.55 -1.91
N SER A 408 -26.02 13.58 -1.03
CA SER A 408 -27.32 12.99 -0.82
C SER A 408 -27.74 13.23 0.63
N CYS A 409 -28.35 14.40 0.87
CA CYS A 409 -29.32 14.52 1.93
C CYS A 409 -30.56 13.74 1.48
N GLY A 410 -30.86 12.65 2.16
CA GLY A 410 -32.06 11.87 2.07
C GLY A 410 -32.34 11.32 3.44
#